data_578542aa4a6155994c84dfee26e897c3
#
_entry.id   578542aa4a6155994c84dfee26e897c3
#
_cell.length_a   1.000
_cell.length_b   1.000
_cell.length_c   1.000
_cell.angle_alpha   90.00
_cell.angle_beta   90.00
_cell.angle_gamma   90.00
#
_symmetry.space_group_name_H-M   'P 1'
#
loop_
_entity.id
_entity.type
_entity.pdbx_description
1 polymer ?
#
loop_
_entity_poly.entity_id
_entity_poly.type
_entity_poly.pdbx_seq_one_letter_code
_entity_poly.pdbx_strand_id
1 'polypeptide(L)'
;MIINTDLIYPIGAIYISTVSTNPGILFGGIWEAINSRFLIGTGTATGEGGETYNFVAGNTGGEYSHQLKQAEIPNFSGSFSTTVPGSHNNYASGIFSGDVSTWSGQTLVSNQQSGSNMWGYKANFGGNGYHNNLPPFYVVYMWRRVS
;
A
#
# COMPACT_ATOMS: atom_id res chain seq x y z
N MET A 1 25.86 -44.85 -3.34
CA MET A 1 24.42 -44.63 -3.05
C MET A 1 23.92 -43.62 -4.08
N ILE A 2 23.04 -44.02 -5.00
CA ILE A 2 22.43 -43.11 -5.98
C ILE A 2 21.23 -42.47 -5.27
N ILE A 3 21.33 -41.20 -4.98
CA ILE A 3 20.19 -40.44 -4.42
C ILE A 3 19.25 -40.18 -5.58
N ASN A 4 18.02 -40.69 -5.50
CA ASN A 4 16.96 -40.32 -6.44
C ASN A 4 16.46 -38.92 -6.11
N THR A 5 16.96 -37.92 -6.86
CA THR A 5 16.61 -36.51 -6.64
C THR A 5 15.12 -36.22 -6.87
N ASP A 6 14.40 -37.05 -7.65
CA ASP A 6 12.95 -36.91 -7.84
C ASP A 6 12.16 -37.19 -6.57
N LEU A 7 12.72 -37.95 -5.63
CA LEU A 7 12.11 -38.16 -4.31
C LEU A 7 12.29 -36.99 -3.36
N ILE A 8 13.37 -36.21 -3.52
CA ILE A 8 13.68 -35.05 -2.66
C ILE A 8 13.05 -33.78 -3.22
N TYR A 9 13.18 -33.62 -4.54
CA TYR A 9 12.66 -32.47 -5.27
C TYR A 9 11.82 -32.93 -6.45
N PRO A 10 10.56 -33.34 -6.24
CA PRO A 10 9.67 -33.68 -7.35
C PRO A 10 9.39 -32.47 -8.24
N ILE A 11 8.88 -32.68 -9.45
CA ILE A 11 8.43 -31.59 -10.33
C ILE A 11 7.43 -30.71 -9.59
N GLY A 12 7.64 -29.40 -9.64
CA GLY A 12 6.88 -28.41 -8.86
C GLY A 12 7.53 -28.03 -7.51
N ALA A 13 8.54 -28.75 -7.04
CA ALA A 13 9.25 -28.39 -5.81
C ALA A 13 9.90 -26.99 -5.90
N ILE A 14 9.90 -26.28 -4.78
CA ILE A 14 10.58 -24.99 -4.63
C ILE A 14 11.89 -25.21 -3.87
N TYR A 15 12.98 -24.70 -4.43
CA TYR A 15 14.29 -24.64 -3.79
C TYR A 15 14.63 -23.19 -3.43
N ILE A 16 15.06 -22.96 -2.20
CA ILE A 16 15.43 -21.64 -1.67
C ILE A 16 16.88 -21.68 -1.19
N SER A 17 17.69 -20.72 -1.59
CA SER A 17 19.11 -20.65 -1.24
C SER A 17 19.59 -19.20 -1.14
N THR A 18 20.62 -18.96 -0.34
CA THR A 18 21.39 -17.71 -0.36
C THR A 18 22.47 -17.70 -1.46
N VAL A 19 22.68 -18.84 -2.10
CA VAL A 19 23.67 -19.02 -3.18
C VAL A 19 22.95 -19.02 -4.52
N SER A 20 23.51 -18.33 -5.52
CA SER A 20 22.92 -18.16 -6.86
C SER A 20 22.99 -19.39 -7.77
N THR A 21 23.63 -20.47 -7.31
CA THR A 21 23.80 -21.68 -8.13
C THR A 21 22.45 -22.27 -8.52
N ASN A 22 22.24 -22.48 -9.82
CA ASN A 22 21.05 -23.15 -10.33
C ASN A 22 20.98 -24.59 -9.77
N PRO A 23 19.87 -24.99 -9.12
CA PRO A 23 19.74 -26.32 -8.54
C PRO A 23 19.90 -27.46 -9.54
N GLY A 24 19.69 -27.23 -10.83
CA GLY A 24 19.95 -28.19 -11.88
C GLY A 24 21.41 -28.67 -11.96
N ILE A 25 22.36 -27.84 -11.54
CA ILE A 25 23.78 -28.21 -11.43
C ILE A 25 24.01 -29.17 -10.25
N LEU A 26 23.22 -28.98 -9.16
CA LEU A 26 23.37 -29.74 -7.92
C LEU A 26 22.58 -31.04 -7.94
N PHE A 27 21.37 -31.01 -8.48
CA PHE A 27 20.38 -32.08 -8.37
C PHE A 27 19.88 -32.63 -9.71
N GLY A 28 20.33 -32.04 -10.82
CA GLY A 28 19.77 -32.34 -12.15
C GLY A 28 18.39 -31.74 -12.35
N GLY A 29 17.75 -32.06 -13.47
CA GLY A 29 16.46 -31.52 -13.87
C GLY A 29 16.53 -30.07 -14.39
N ILE A 30 15.42 -29.52 -14.76
CA ILE A 30 15.27 -28.14 -15.25
C ILE A 30 14.58 -27.30 -14.17
N TRP A 31 15.14 -26.15 -13.89
CA TRP A 31 14.69 -25.24 -12.85
C TRP A 31 14.51 -23.83 -13.41
N GLU A 32 13.39 -23.22 -13.07
CA GLU A 32 13.06 -21.83 -13.38
C GLU A 32 13.19 -20.96 -12.15
N ALA A 33 13.84 -19.79 -12.29
CA ALA A 33 13.97 -18.84 -11.20
C ALA A 33 12.62 -18.15 -10.90
N ILE A 34 12.31 -18.04 -9.61
CA ILE A 34 11.22 -17.21 -9.12
C ILE A 34 11.83 -15.89 -8.65
N ASN A 35 11.66 -14.85 -9.45
CA ASN A 35 12.28 -13.55 -9.18
C ASN A 35 11.24 -12.55 -8.66
N SER A 36 11.67 -11.73 -7.68
CA SER A 36 10.89 -10.58 -7.21
C SER A 36 9.46 -10.96 -6.79
N ARG A 37 9.29 -12.04 -6.03
CA ARG A 37 7.99 -12.50 -5.53
C ARG A 37 8.11 -12.98 -4.08
N PHE A 38 7.06 -12.74 -3.30
CA PHE A 38 6.82 -13.46 -2.05
C PHE A 38 6.05 -14.74 -2.36
N LEU A 39 6.32 -15.80 -1.61
CA LEU A 39 5.55 -17.04 -1.71
C LEU A 39 4.33 -16.94 -0.79
N ILE A 40 3.19 -17.36 -1.31
CA ILE A 40 1.93 -17.45 -0.55
C ILE A 40 1.32 -18.84 -0.77
N GLY A 41 0.72 -19.40 0.28
CA GLY A 41 0.02 -20.69 0.19
C GLY A 41 -1.24 -20.58 -0.65
N THR A 42 -1.61 -21.67 -1.34
CA THR A 42 -2.91 -21.78 -2.03
C THR A 42 -4.06 -21.76 -1.03
N GLY A 43 -5.19 -21.23 -1.44
CA GLY A 43 -6.40 -21.21 -0.61
C GLY A 43 -7.25 -19.97 -0.84
N THR A 44 -8.24 -19.80 0.01
CA THR A 44 -9.12 -18.65 0.02
C THR A 44 -8.92 -17.89 1.33
N ALA A 45 -8.73 -16.58 1.24
CA ALA A 45 -8.70 -15.69 2.40
C ALA A 45 -9.80 -14.65 2.28
N THR A 46 -10.31 -14.18 3.41
CA THR A 46 -11.29 -13.10 3.49
C THR A 46 -10.65 -11.90 4.17
N GLY A 47 -10.71 -10.75 3.52
CA GLY A 47 -10.27 -9.47 4.08
C GLY A 47 -11.25 -8.95 5.14
N GLU A 48 -10.84 -7.93 5.91
CA GLU A 48 -11.68 -7.32 6.94
C GLU A 48 -12.95 -6.66 6.37
N GLY A 49 -12.90 -6.19 5.12
CA GLY A 49 -14.06 -5.63 4.40
C GLY A 49 -14.99 -6.69 3.81
N GLY A 50 -14.70 -7.98 3.99
CA GLY A 50 -15.48 -9.10 3.44
C GLY A 50 -15.05 -9.51 2.02
N GLU A 51 -14.00 -8.90 1.47
CA GLU A 51 -13.45 -9.28 0.16
C GLU A 51 -12.88 -10.70 0.22
N THR A 52 -13.07 -11.45 -0.86
CA THR A 52 -12.56 -12.81 -0.98
C THR A 52 -11.38 -12.86 -1.95
N TYR A 53 -10.27 -13.40 -1.50
CA TYR A 53 -9.05 -13.60 -2.28
C TYR A 53 -8.83 -15.08 -2.54
N ASN A 54 -8.69 -15.45 -3.81
CA ASN A 54 -8.49 -16.82 -4.26
C ASN A 54 -7.05 -17.00 -4.74
N PHE A 55 -6.24 -17.74 -3.96
CA PHE A 55 -4.84 -18.02 -4.27
C PHE A 55 -4.72 -19.40 -4.92
N VAL A 56 -4.51 -19.41 -6.24
CA VAL A 56 -4.33 -20.62 -7.04
C VAL A 56 -2.86 -20.79 -7.37
N ALA A 57 -2.36 -22.02 -7.28
CA ALA A 57 -0.96 -22.33 -7.59
C ALA A 57 -0.54 -21.85 -8.99
N GLY A 58 0.58 -21.16 -9.06
CA GLY A 58 1.11 -20.57 -10.29
C GLY A 58 0.62 -19.17 -10.61
N ASN A 59 -0.43 -18.68 -9.96
CA ASN A 59 -0.86 -17.30 -10.13
C ASN A 59 0.13 -16.32 -9.50
N THR A 60 0.17 -15.11 -10.04
CA THR A 60 0.98 -14.00 -9.52
C THR A 60 0.11 -12.77 -9.31
N GLY A 61 0.48 -11.92 -8.35
CA GLY A 61 -0.26 -10.70 -8.04
C GLY A 61 0.51 -9.81 -7.07
N GLY A 62 -0.20 -8.80 -6.56
CA GLY A 62 0.33 -7.82 -5.61
C GLY A 62 1.06 -6.65 -6.26
N GLU A 63 1.30 -5.63 -5.48
CA GLU A 63 1.99 -4.41 -5.86
C GLU A 63 3.11 -4.10 -4.85
N TYR A 64 4.27 -3.67 -5.32
CA TYR A 64 5.39 -3.25 -4.46
C TYR A 64 5.15 -1.90 -3.80
N SER A 65 4.48 -1.02 -4.51
CA SER A 65 4.11 0.31 -4.04
C SER A 65 2.74 0.66 -4.56
N HIS A 66 1.97 1.40 -3.78
CA HIS A 66 0.61 1.78 -4.10
C HIS A 66 0.40 3.27 -3.87
N GLN A 67 -0.33 3.92 -4.76
CA GLN A 67 -0.82 5.29 -4.57
C GLN A 67 -2.25 5.22 -4.05
N LEU A 68 -2.45 5.65 -2.80
CA LEU A 68 -3.77 5.62 -2.19
C LEU A 68 -4.79 6.45 -3.00
N LYS A 69 -5.93 5.86 -3.28
CA LYS A 69 -7.10 6.52 -3.84
C LYS A 69 -7.96 7.09 -2.71
N GLN A 70 -8.81 8.04 -3.05
CA GLN A 70 -9.70 8.68 -2.07
C GLN A 70 -10.59 7.67 -1.31
N ALA A 71 -11.01 6.59 -1.96
CA ALA A 71 -11.83 5.55 -1.34
C ALA A 71 -11.08 4.63 -0.37
N GLU A 72 -9.75 4.68 -0.38
CA GLU A 72 -8.86 3.81 0.42
C GLU A 72 -8.36 4.51 1.69
N ILE A 73 -8.66 5.79 1.85
CA ILE A 73 -8.32 6.55 3.05
C ILE A 73 -9.54 6.65 3.98
N PRO A 74 -9.33 6.67 5.31
CA PRO A 74 -10.41 6.90 6.25
C PRO A 74 -11.17 8.19 5.93
N ASN A 75 -12.46 8.22 6.23
CA ASN A 75 -13.26 9.43 6.06
C ASN A 75 -12.81 10.50 7.05
N PHE A 76 -12.33 11.61 6.53
CA PHE A 76 -12.00 12.80 7.31
C PHE A 76 -13.17 13.76 7.26
N SER A 77 -13.75 14.08 8.41
CA SER A 77 -14.81 15.07 8.53
C SER A 77 -14.38 16.19 9.47
N GLY A 78 -14.85 17.37 9.16
CA GLY A 78 -14.67 18.54 10.00
C GLY A 78 -15.78 19.55 9.71
N SER A 79 -16.07 20.39 10.66
CA SER A 79 -16.99 21.51 10.49
C SER A 79 -16.25 22.82 10.73
N PHE A 80 -16.74 23.83 10.06
CA PHE A 80 -16.25 25.18 10.20
C PHE A 80 -17.42 26.13 10.09
N SER A 81 -17.53 26.97 11.09
CA SER A 81 -18.64 27.90 11.21
C SER A 81 -18.09 29.33 11.28
N THR A 82 -18.68 30.20 10.47
CA THR A 82 -18.45 31.66 10.55
C THR A 82 -19.73 32.33 10.99
N THR A 83 -19.63 33.21 11.97
CA THR A 83 -20.76 34.06 12.36
C THR A 83 -20.70 35.41 11.65
N VAL A 84 -21.87 35.98 11.32
CA VAL A 84 -22.02 37.27 10.68
C VAL A 84 -21.47 38.46 11.51
N PRO A 85 -21.21 39.63 10.89
CA PRO A 85 -20.54 40.76 11.51
C PRO A 85 -21.12 41.18 12.86
N GLY A 86 -20.27 41.22 13.90
CA GLY A 86 -20.60 41.62 15.27
C GLY A 86 -20.39 40.58 16.35
N SER A 87 -20.16 39.31 16.00
CA SER A 87 -19.80 38.23 16.93
C SER A 87 -18.55 37.49 16.44
N HIS A 88 -17.50 37.51 17.23
CA HIS A 88 -16.18 36.98 16.84
C HIS A 88 -15.99 35.50 17.20
N ASN A 89 -17.00 34.67 17.06
CA ASN A 89 -16.90 33.26 17.37
C ASN A 89 -16.79 32.44 16.08
N ASN A 90 -15.57 32.27 15.61
CA ASN A 90 -15.26 31.33 14.55
C ASN A 90 -14.82 30.01 15.18
N TYR A 91 -15.50 28.92 14.84
CA TYR A 91 -15.13 27.59 15.31
C TYR A 91 -14.71 26.74 14.16
N ALA A 92 -13.56 26.06 14.33
CA ALA A 92 -13.14 25.00 13.44
C ALA A 92 -12.98 23.71 14.24
N SER A 93 -13.41 22.59 13.71
CA SER A 93 -13.33 21.30 14.37
C SER A 93 -12.93 20.19 13.39
N GLY A 94 -12.40 19.07 13.93
CA GLY A 94 -11.96 17.94 13.12
C GLY A 94 -10.66 18.25 12.41
N ILE A 95 -10.61 18.05 11.10
CA ILE A 95 -9.45 18.32 10.26
C ILE A 95 -9.10 19.81 10.15
N PHE A 96 -9.98 20.68 10.60
CA PHE A 96 -9.78 22.11 10.69
C PHE A 96 -9.68 22.49 12.17
N SER A 97 -8.51 22.37 12.75
CA SER A 97 -8.24 22.82 14.12
C SER A 97 -7.44 24.12 14.10
N GLY A 98 -7.97 25.16 14.72
CA GLY A 98 -7.27 26.42 14.89
C GLY A 98 -7.98 27.30 15.88
N ASP A 99 -7.25 27.93 16.78
CA ASP A 99 -7.76 28.99 17.65
C ASP A 99 -7.74 30.29 16.85
N VAL A 100 -8.90 30.78 16.47
CA VAL A 100 -9.07 32.02 15.69
C VAL A 100 -9.27 33.26 16.58
N SER A 101 -8.71 33.25 17.77
CA SER A 101 -8.89 34.35 18.71
C SER A 101 -8.00 35.58 18.47
N THR A 102 -7.09 35.56 17.49
CA THR A 102 -6.19 36.68 17.22
C THR A 102 -6.10 37.07 15.73
N TRP A 103 -6.21 38.35 15.47
CA TRP A 103 -6.26 39.00 14.18
C TRP A 103 -4.94 39.03 13.41
N SER A 104 -3.88 38.47 13.91
CA SER A 104 -2.57 38.54 13.28
C SER A 104 -1.99 37.17 12.96
N GLY A 105 -1.90 36.86 11.67
CA GLY A 105 -1.02 35.82 11.14
C GLY A 105 -1.64 34.48 10.82
N GLN A 106 -2.92 34.39 10.61
CA GLN A 106 -3.55 33.12 10.21
C GLN A 106 -3.64 33.01 8.69
N THR A 107 -2.92 32.04 8.13
CA THR A 107 -2.99 31.75 6.71
C THR A 107 -4.16 30.81 6.43
N LEU A 108 -5.36 31.29 6.61
CA LEU A 108 -6.50 30.74 5.89
C LEU A 108 -6.41 31.37 4.49
N VAL A 109 -6.03 30.58 3.51
CA VAL A 109 -5.95 31.06 2.13
C VAL A 109 -7.35 31.31 1.64
N SER A 110 -7.85 32.54 1.79
CA SER A 110 -9.07 32.98 1.16
C SER A 110 -8.80 33.27 -0.31
N ASN A 111 -9.49 32.61 -1.20
CA ASN A 111 -9.54 33.04 -2.60
C ASN A 111 -10.52 34.22 -2.69
N GLN A 112 -9.98 35.44 -2.54
CA GLN A 112 -10.77 36.63 -2.71
C GLN A 112 -11.01 36.85 -4.21
N GLN A 113 -12.22 36.54 -4.67
CA GLN A 113 -12.65 36.93 -6.01
C GLN A 113 -13.17 38.37 -5.94
N SER A 114 -12.52 39.22 -6.68
CA SER A 114 -12.88 40.64 -6.78
C SER A 114 -14.35 40.82 -7.16
N GLY A 115 -15.14 41.39 -6.27
CA GLY A 115 -16.52 41.82 -6.56
C GLY A 115 -17.64 41.14 -5.75
N SER A 116 -17.36 40.12 -4.95
CA SER A 116 -18.32 39.55 -4.00
C SER A 116 -17.61 39.16 -2.70
N ASN A 117 -18.24 39.46 -1.56
CA ASN A 117 -17.73 39.12 -0.23
C ASN A 117 -17.84 37.62 0.06
N MET A 118 -17.32 36.78 -0.85
CA MET A 118 -17.28 35.34 -0.66
C MET A 118 -15.89 34.92 -0.17
N TRP A 119 -15.85 34.33 1.02
CA TRP A 119 -14.66 33.72 1.61
C TRP A 119 -14.66 32.26 1.26
N GLY A 120 -13.62 31.81 0.58
CA GLY A 120 -13.43 30.39 0.25
C GLY A 120 -12.32 29.79 1.12
N TYR A 121 -12.54 28.59 1.61
CA TYR A 121 -11.54 27.83 2.38
C TYR A 121 -11.09 26.65 1.55
N LYS A 122 -9.78 26.42 1.49
CA LYS A 122 -9.21 25.29 0.79
C LYS A 122 -8.41 24.44 1.77
N ALA A 123 -8.79 23.18 1.89
CA ALA A 123 -8.00 22.17 2.59
C ALA A 123 -7.33 21.26 1.56
N ASN A 124 -6.03 21.07 1.68
CA ASN A 124 -5.28 20.13 0.86
C ASN A 124 -4.82 18.98 1.76
N PHE A 125 -5.13 17.74 1.36
CA PHE A 125 -4.75 16.52 2.08
C PHE A 125 -3.95 15.63 1.18
N GLY A 126 -2.88 15.06 1.74
CA GLY A 126 -2.01 14.14 1.05
C GLY A 126 -1.13 14.79 -0.02
N GLY A 127 -0.10 14.08 -0.43
CA GLY A 127 0.88 14.52 -1.43
C GLY A 127 0.86 13.67 -2.70
N ASN A 128 -0.13 12.80 -2.89
CA ASN A 128 -0.22 11.86 -4.02
C ASN A 128 1.04 10.98 -4.18
N GLY A 129 1.78 10.77 -3.09
CA GLY A 129 2.95 9.91 -3.09
C GLY A 129 2.59 8.43 -3.08
N TYR A 130 3.50 7.60 -3.59
CA TYR A 130 3.40 6.16 -3.43
C TYR A 130 3.87 5.75 -2.03
N HIS A 131 3.15 4.85 -1.38
CA HIS A 131 3.60 4.19 -0.17
C HIS A 131 4.17 2.80 -0.47
N ASN A 132 5.10 2.36 0.35
CA ASN A 132 5.73 1.06 0.23
C ASN A 132 4.80 -0.03 0.82
N ASN A 133 4.57 -1.10 0.04
CA ASN A 133 3.80 -2.27 0.45
C ASN A 133 4.69 -3.44 0.91
N LEU A 134 6.03 -3.27 0.88
CA LEU A 134 6.94 -4.34 1.23
C LEU A 134 7.09 -4.43 2.75
N PRO A 135 6.79 -5.57 3.39
CA PRO A 135 7.17 -5.83 4.77
C PRO A 135 8.71 -5.95 4.85
N PRO A 136 9.30 -5.92 6.06
CA PRO A 136 10.72 -6.28 6.21
C PRO A 136 11.00 -7.66 5.59
N PHE A 137 12.03 -7.77 4.77
CA PHE A 137 12.31 -8.98 4.01
C PHE A 137 13.81 -9.32 4.01
N TYR A 138 14.09 -10.58 3.71
CA TYR A 138 15.43 -11.09 3.43
C TYR A 138 15.45 -11.68 2.03
N VAL A 139 16.41 -11.26 1.19
CA VAL A 139 16.47 -11.66 -0.22
C VAL A 139 17.21 -12.99 -0.34
N VAL A 140 16.60 -13.92 -1.05
CA VAL A 140 17.15 -15.25 -1.36
C VAL A 140 16.91 -15.57 -2.83
N TYR A 141 17.65 -16.55 -3.35
CA TYR A 141 17.37 -17.16 -4.65
C TYR A 141 16.30 -18.22 -4.47
N MET A 142 15.28 -18.18 -5.31
CA MET A 142 14.18 -19.15 -5.33
C MET A 142 14.05 -19.75 -6.72
N TRP A 143 13.84 -21.06 -6.78
CA TRP A 143 13.74 -21.83 -8.01
C TRP A 143 12.60 -22.81 -7.91
N ARG A 144 11.86 -22.99 -9.03
CA ARG A 144 10.83 -24.03 -9.17
C ARG A 144 11.33 -25.10 -10.12
N ARG A 145 11.25 -26.37 -9.74
CA ARG A 145 11.55 -27.47 -10.65
C ARG A 145 10.45 -27.65 -11.69
N VAL A 146 10.79 -27.72 -12.97
CA VAL A 146 9.85 -27.85 -14.08
C VAL A 146 9.97 -29.17 -14.83
N SER A 147 11.13 -29.85 -14.73
CA SER A 147 11.31 -31.23 -15.23
C SER A 147 12.38 -31.97 -14.48
#